data_61b0ef844e85ae7caf0911edb7134f89
#
_entry.id   61b0ef844e85ae7caf0911edb7134f89
#
_cell.length_a   1.000
_cell.length_b   1.000
_cell.length_c   1.000
_cell.angle_alpha   90.00
_cell.angle_beta   90.00
_cell.angle_gamma   90.00
#
_symmetry.space_group_name_H-M   'P 1'
#
loop_
_entity.id
_entity.type
_entity.pdbx_description
1 polymer ?
#
loop_
_entity_poly.entity_id
_entity_poly.type
_entity_poly.pdbx_seq_one_letter_code
_entity_poly.pdbx_strand_id
1 'polypeptide(L)'
;MKQDGATSVPDAAAQVFGDRLALAERYADMLATDGVERGLIGPREADRLWERHILNSAAIAELISPNSRVADVGSGAGLPGIPLAIARPDLEIALIEPMLRRTVFLELVAETLGLESVRVIRHRAENPGAREQAEFDYVTSRAVASLDKLTRWSLPLLRPDGIMLALKGDRAQAEVDEHGRLMASLGVVDAKMMRCGVEYLDPPATVVVARRGAELRQQQRKPAGRRGR
;
A
#
# COMPACT_ATOMS: atom_id res chain seq x y z
N MET A 1 -17.28 1.54 -34.13
CA MET A 1 -16.80 0.25 -33.62
C MET A 1 -16.25 0.54 -32.25
N LYS A 2 -16.98 0.22 -31.19
CA LYS A 2 -16.52 0.22 -29.82
C LYS A 2 -15.55 -0.96 -29.70
N GLN A 3 -14.29 -0.71 -29.40
CA GLN A 3 -13.36 -1.76 -29.01
C GLN A 3 -13.84 -2.29 -27.65
N ASP A 4 -14.28 -3.53 -27.62
CA ASP A 4 -14.47 -4.32 -26.40
C ASP A 4 -13.08 -4.61 -25.82
N GLY A 5 -12.55 -3.65 -25.10
CA GLY A 5 -11.30 -3.75 -24.35
C GLY A 5 -11.53 -4.14 -22.90
N ALA A 6 -12.53 -4.97 -22.62
CA ALA A 6 -12.66 -5.58 -21.31
C ALA A 6 -11.58 -6.66 -21.20
N THR A 7 -10.52 -6.38 -20.44
CA THR A 7 -9.54 -7.39 -20.02
C THR A 7 -10.33 -8.52 -19.35
N SER A 8 -10.26 -9.74 -19.91
CA SER A 8 -10.99 -10.88 -19.33
C SER A 8 -10.61 -11.06 -17.87
N VAL A 9 -11.61 -11.19 -17.02
CA VAL A 9 -11.39 -11.46 -15.58
C VAL A 9 -10.74 -12.84 -15.44
N PRO A 10 -9.55 -12.95 -14.85
CA PRO A 10 -8.88 -14.24 -14.68
C PRO A 10 -9.57 -15.06 -13.57
N ASP A 11 -9.54 -16.39 -13.68
CA ASP A 11 -10.13 -17.30 -12.70
C ASP A 11 -9.59 -17.04 -11.26
N ALA A 12 -8.33 -16.65 -11.16
CA ALA A 12 -7.70 -16.27 -9.89
C ALA A 12 -8.43 -15.11 -9.17
N ALA A 13 -9.10 -14.22 -9.89
CA ALA A 13 -9.85 -13.12 -9.29
C ALA A 13 -11.02 -13.63 -8.45
N ALA A 14 -11.73 -14.65 -8.90
CA ALA A 14 -12.80 -15.28 -8.12
C ALA A 14 -12.26 -15.92 -6.83
N GLN A 15 -11.09 -16.54 -6.89
CA GLN A 15 -10.44 -17.12 -5.71
C GLN A 15 -10.03 -16.05 -4.68
N VAL A 16 -9.50 -14.92 -5.14
CA VAL A 16 -8.98 -13.84 -4.27
C VAL A 16 -10.10 -12.99 -3.68
N PHE A 17 -11.13 -12.66 -4.46
CA PHE A 17 -12.16 -11.72 -4.06
C PHE A 17 -13.49 -12.38 -3.65
N GLY A 18 -13.72 -13.66 -3.96
CA GLY A 18 -14.92 -14.40 -3.58
C GLY A 18 -16.20 -13.64 -3.93
N ASP A 19 -17.11 -13.49 -2.96
CA ASP A 19 -18.39 -12.78 -3.11
C ASP A 19 -18.22 -11.27 -3.45
N ARG A 20 -17.02 -10.75 -3.32
CA ARG A 20 -16.70 -9.34 -3.64
C ARG A 20 -16.05 -9.16 -5.01
N LEU A 21 -16.03 -10.20 -5.85
CA LEU A 21 -15.47 -10.15 -7.21
C LEU A 21 -16.08 -9.00 -8.04
N ALA A 22 -17.39 -8.81 -7.98
CA ALA A 22 -18.05 -7.72 -8.70
C ALA A 22 -17.54 -6.31 -8.33
N LEU A 23 -17.07 -6.09 -7.10
CA LEU A 23 -16.42 -4.83 -6.70
C LEU A 23 -15.03 -4.70 -7.32
N ALA A 24 -14.28 -5.81 -7.41
CA ALA A 24 -12.96 -5.81 -8.05
C ALA A 24 -13.08 -5.57 -9.56
N GLU A 25 -14.09 -6.13 -10.23
CA GLU A 25 -14.40 -5.88 -11.63
C GLU A 25 -14.74 -4.40 -11.86
N ARG A 26 -15.62 -3.84 -11.03
CA ARG A 26 -15.98 -2.42 -11.12
C ARG A 26 -14.78 -1.51 -10.88
N TYR A 27 -13.88 -1.86 -9.95
CA TYR A 27 -12.64 -1.13 -9.76
C TYR A 27 -11.71 -1.21 -10.98
N ALA A 28 -11.60 -2.40 -11.61
CA ALA A 28 -10.83 -2.58 -12.82
C ALA A 28 -11.36 -1.69 -13.97
N ASP A 29 -12.68 -1.59 -14.13
CA ASP A 29 -13.33 -0.71 -15.11
C ASP A 29 -13.02 0.76 -14.83
N MET A 30 -13.12 1.20 -13.57
CA MET A 30 -12.77 2.57 -13.17
C MET A 30 -11.29 2.88 -13.42
N LEU A 31 -10.40 1.93 -13.23
CA LEU A 31 -8.97 2.11 -13.56
C LEU A 31 -8.75 2.20 -15.07
N ALA A 32 -9.43 1.37 -15.86
CA ALA A 32 -9.30 1.33 -17.32
C ALA A 32 -9.88 2.58 -18.00
N THR A 33 -10.84 3.24 -17.38
CA THR A 33 -11.51 4.46 -17.89
C THR A 33 -10.98 5.71 -17.21
N ASP A 34 -11.58 6.09 -16.09
CA ASP A 34 -11.19 7.32 -15.32
C ASP A 34 -9.73 7.34 -14.92
N GLY A 35 -9.16 6.17 -14.55
CA GLY A 35 -7.76 6.05 -14.16
C GLY A 35 -6.80 6.40 -15.31
N VAL A 36 -7.10 5.94 -16.51
CA VAL A 36 -6.31 6.26 -17.72
C VAL A 36 -6.53 7.71 -18.13
N GLU A 37 -7.77 8.21 -18.18
CA GLU A 37 -8.10 9.58 -18.55
C GLU A 37 -7.41 10.61 -17.62
N ARG A 38 -7.36 10.31 -16.33
CA ARG A 38 -6.70 11.15 -15.31
C ARG A 38 -5.18 10.94 -15.25
N GLY A 39 -4.61 10.04 -16.07
CA GLY A 39 -3.17 9.73 -16.09
C GLY A 39 -2.68 9.10 -14.78
N LEU A 40 -3.51 8.32 -14.10
CA LEU A 40 -3.17 7.55 -12.91
C LEU A 40 -2.57 6.19 -13.26
N ILE A 41 -3.00 5.63 -14.39
CA ILE A 41 -2.48 4.41 -15.00
C ILE A 41 -2.16 4.71 -16.45
N GLY A 42 -1.04 4.15 -16.94
CA GLY A 42 -0.66 4.29 -18.33
C GLY A 42 -1.62 3.52 -19.26
N PRO A 43 -1.95 4.04 -20.46
CA PRO A 43 -2.87 3.35 -21.38
C PRO A 43 -2.46 1.90 -21.71
N ARG A 44 -1.15 1.63 -21.78
CA ARG A 44 -0.59 0.29 -22.05
C ARG A 44 -0.69 -0.66 -20.85
N GLU A 45 -0.98 -0.16 -19.67
CA GLU A 45 -1.18 -0.97 -18.47
C GLU A 45 -2.62 -1.50 -18.36
N ALA A 46 -3.55 -0.93 -19.12
CA ALA A 46 -4.96 -1.34 -19.11
C ALA A 46 -5.13 -2.83 -19.45
N ASP A 47 -4.36 -3.36 -20.41
CA ASP A 47 -4.40 -4.77 -20.82
C ASP A 47 -3.85 -5.75 -19.76
N ARG A 48 -3.18 -5.23 -18.73
CA ARG A 48 -2.50 -6.02 -17.68
C ARG A 48 -2.98 -5.66 -16.26
N LEU A 49 -4.15 -5.01 -16.15
CA LEU A 49 -4.68 -4.52 -14.89
C LEU A 49 -4.84 -5.62 -13.85
N TRP A 50 -5.39 -6.76 -14.25
CA TRP A 50 -5.69 -7.84 -13.32
C TRP A 50 -4.44 -8.42 -12.69
N GLU A 51 -3.56 -8.98 -13.49
CA GLU A 51 -2.39 -9.71 -12.98
C GLU A 51 -1.36 -8.77 -12.35
N ARG A 52 -1.02 -7.70 -13.10
CA ARG A 52 0.07 -6.82 -12.69
C ARG A 52 -0.31 -5.84 -11.59
N HIS A 53 -1.58 -5.45 -11.52
CA HIS A 53 -2.01 -4.40 -10.60
C HIS A 53 -2.97 -4.91 -9.52
N ILE A 54 -4.10 -5.48 -9.87
CA ILE A 54 -5.16 -5.81 -8.92
C ILE A 54 -4.79 -7.02 -8.08
N LEU A 55 -4.54 -8.17 -8.71
CA LEU A 55 -4.18 -9.41 -8.00
C LEU A 55 -2.83 -9.29 -7.28
N ASN A 56 -1.82 -8.69 -7.94
CA ASN A 56 -0.53 -8.42 -7.33
C ASN A 56 -0.65 -7.56 -6.05
N SER A 57 -1.55 -6.58 -6.05
CA SER A 57 -1.82 -5.74 -4.88
C SER A 57 -2.58 -6.47 -3.78
N ALA A 58 -3.58 -7.29 -4.14
CA ALA A 58 -4.35 -8.08 -3.19
C ALA A 58 -3.51 -9.20 -2.51
N ALA A 59 -2.46 -9.69 -3.18
CA ALA A 59 -1.63 -10.78 -2.67
C ALA A 59 -1.02 -10.53 -1.28
N ILE A 60 -0.77 -9.26 -0.90
CA ILE A 60 -0.25 -8.94 0.44
C ILE A 60 -1.25 -9.23 1.57
N ALA A 61 -2.52 -9.50 1.25
CA ALA A 61 -3.54 -9.90 2.23
C ALA A 61 -3.11 -11.11 3.07
N GLU A 62 -2.28 -12.02 2.49
CA GLU A 62 -1.72 -13.18 3.17
C GLU A 62 -0.84 -12.84 4.39
N LEU A 63 -0.28 -11.63 4.41
CA LEU A 63 0.66 -11.16 5.44
C LEU A 63 -0.01 -10.32 6.53
N ILE A 64 -1.31 -10.04 6.41
CA ILE A 64 -2.01 -9.08 7.27
C ILE A 64 -2.97 -9.83 8.20
N SER A 65 -2.80 -9.62 9.50
CA SER A 65 -3.66 -10.18 10.54
C SER A 65 -5.11 -9.65 10.42
N PRO A 66 -6.11 -10.42 10.86
CA PRO A 66 -7.50 -9.96 10.85
C PRO A 66 -7.70 -8.67 11.66
N ASN A 67 -8.68 -7.86 11.23
CA ASN A 67 -9.12 -6.62 11.90
C ASN A 67 -7.99 -5.60 12.15
N SER A 68 -6.98 -5.58 11.27
CA SER A 68 -5.83 -4.68 11.39
C SER A 68 -6.09 -3.31 10.77
N ARG A 69 -5.38 -2.30 11.30
CA ARG A 69 -5.33 -0.95 10.74
C ARG A 69 -4.15 -0.83 9.80
N VAL A 70 -4.42 -0.48 8.54
CA VAL A 70 -3.44 -0.43 7.46
C VAL A 70 -3.36 0.99 6.89
N ALA A 71 -2.15 1.54 6.74
CA ALA A 71 -1.93 2.74 5.94
C ALA A 71 -1.30 2.35 4.59
N ASP A 72 -1.86 2.85 3.50
CA ASP A 72 -1.28 2.76 2.17
C ASP A 72 -0.61 4.09 1.81
N VAL A 73 0.72 4.09 1.75
CA VAL A 73 1.53 5.30 1.53
C VAL A 73 1.80 5.52 0.05
N GLY A 74 1.34 6.67 -0.45
CA GLY A 74 1.44 7.01 -1.87
C GLY A 74 0.47 6.19 -2.71
N SER A 75 -0.78 6.11 -2.28
CA SER A 75 -1.82 5.22 -2.84
C SER A 75 -2.06 5.40 -4.34
N GLY A 76 -1.78 6.58 -4.90
CA GLY A 76 -1.87 6.84 -6.33
C GLY A 76 -3.26 6.60 -6.91
N ALA A 77 -3.39 5.55 -7.70
CA ALA A 77 -4.67 5.07 -8.21
C ALA A 77 -5.44 4.17 -7.22
N GLY A 78 -4.93 3.98 -6.00
CA GLY A 78 -5.50 3.10 -4.98
C GLY A 78 -4.80 1.75 -4.84
N LEU A 79 -3.57 1.65 -5.32
CA LEU A 79 -2.80 0.40 -5.34
C LEU A 79 -1.65 0.46 -4.31
N PRO A 80 -1.60 -0.45 -3.31
CA PRO A 80 -2.40 -1.67 -3.19
C PRO A 80 -3.69 -1.53 -2.35
N GLY A 81 -3.98 -0.38 -1.75
CA GLY A 81 -5.01 -0.24 -0.71
C GLY A 81 -6.43 -0.62 -1.13
N ILE A 82 -6.89 -0.27 -2.34
CA ILE A 82 -8.25 -0.60 -2.81
C ILE A 82 -8.43 -2.11 -3.06
N PRO A 83 -7.56 -2.81 -3.84
CA PRO A 83 -7.66 -4.27 -3.96
C PRO A 83 -7.61 -4.98 -2.59
N LEU A 84 -6.80 -4.48 -1.67
CA LEU A 84 -6.72 -5.02 -0.31
C LEU A 84 -8.04 -4.82 0.45
N ALA A 85 -8.67 -3.64 0.39
CA ALA A 85 -9.97 -3.35 1.01
C ALA A 85 -11.10 -4.22 0.43
N ILE A 86 -11.05 -4.51 -0.88
CA ILE A 86 -12.01 -5.39 -1.52
C ILE A 86 -11.82 -6.83 -1.03
N ALA A 87 -10.59 -7.35 -1.03
CA ALA A 87 -10.29 -8.72 -0.61
C ALA A 87 -10.49 -8.95 0.91
N ARG A 88 -10.29 -7.90 1.73
CA ARG A 88 -10.27 -7.96 3.19
C ARG A 88 -11.15 -6.85 3.80
N PRO A 89 -12.47 -7.03 3.81
CA PRO A 89 -13.42 -6.05 4.37
C PRO A 89 -13.32 -5.89 5.90
N ASP A 90 -12.58 -6.76 6.56
CA ASP A 90 -12.28 -6.69 7.99
C ASP A 90 -11.19 -5.65 8.34
N LEU A 91 -10.46 -5.13 7.35
CA LEU A 91 -9.38 -4.18 7.57
C LEU A 91 -9.87 -2.74 7.56
N GLU A 92 -9.29 -1.89 8.42
CA GLU A 92 -9.43 -0.45 8.35
C GLU A 92 -8.28 0.15 7.53
N ILE A 93 -8.57 0.72 6.37
CA ILE A 93 -7.53 1.18 5.43
C ILE A 93 -7.54 2.70 5.29
N ALA A 94 -6.38 3.32 5.50
CA ALA A 94 -6.13 4.73 5.24
C ALA A 94 -5.27 4.88 3.98
N LEU A 95 -5.82 5.50 2.94
CA LEU A 95 -5.13 5.82 1.70
C LEU A 95 -4.46 7.19 1.83
N ILE A 96 -3.13 7.25 1.92
CA ILE A 96 -2.36 8.48 2.11
C ILE A 96 -1.78 8.92 0.76
N GLU A 97 -2.27 10.02 0.23
CA GLU A 97 -1.86 10.55 -1.09
C GLU A 97 -1.82 12.09 -1.06
N PRO A 98 -0.70 12.76 -1.42
CA PRO A 98 -0.61 14.22 -1.36
C PRO A 98 -1.32 14.97 -2.50
N MET A 99 -1.52 14.33 -3.65
CA MET A 99 -2.02 15.02 -4.85
C MET A 99 -3.55 15.07 -4.87
N LEU A 100 -4.13 16.27 -4.87
CA LEU A 100 -5.59 16.49 -4.89
C LEU A 100 -6.31 15.69 -5.98
N ARG A 101 -5.81 15.70 -7.21
CA ARG A 101 -6.46 14.96 -8.31
C ARG A 101 -6.58 13.45 -8.07
N ARG A 102 -5.61 12.90 -7.31
CA ARG A 102 -5.58 11.48 -6.94
C ARG A 102 -6.50 11.19 -5.76
N THR A 103 -6.51 12.07 -4.75
CA THR A 103 -7.42 11.91 -3.61
C THR A 103 -8.88 11.99 -4.04
N VAL A 104 -9.23 12.88 -4.95
CA VAL A 104 -10.58 12.96 -5.54
C VAL A 104 -10.97 11.67 -6.26
N PHE A 105 -10.04 11.04 -6.98
CA PHE A 105 -10.29 9.73 -7.60
C PHE A 105 -10.46 8.64 -6.54
N LEU A 106 -9.62 8.60 -5.51
CA LEU A 106 -9.71 7.62 -4.43
C LEU A 106 -11.03 7.73 -3.65
N GLU A 107 -11.49 8.95 -3.37
CA GLU A 107 -12.78 9.22 -2.75
C GLU A 107 -13.93 8.73 -3.62
N LEU A 108 -13.90 9.03 -4.93
CA LEU A 108 -14.87 8.52 -5.90
C LEU A 108 -14.92 7.00 -5.93
N VAL A 109 -13.76 6.32 -5.94
CA VAL A 109 -13.68 4.86 -5.91
C VAL A 109 -14.27 4.31 -4.61
N ALA A 110 -13.87 4.83 -3.46
CA ALA A 110 -14.35 4.35 -2.17
C ALA A 110 -15.88 4.48 -2.05
N GLU A 111 -16.44 5.63 -2.46
CA GLU A 111 -17.88 5.88 -2.47
C GLU A 111 -18.60 4.95 -3.45
N THR A 112 -18.12 4.86 -4.69
CA THR A 112 -18.74 4.06 -5.76
C THR A 112 -18.81 2.57 -5.43
N LEU A 113 -17.79 2.07 -4.70
CA LEU A 113 -17.69 0.65 -4.31
C LEU A 113 -18.27 0.38 -2.92
N GLY A 114 -18.73 1.41 -2.19
CA GLY A 114 -19.24 1.26 -0.83
C GLY A 114 -18.20 0.72 0.17
N LEU A 115 -16.95 1.19 0.07
CA LEU A 115 -15.85 0.75 0.94
C LEU A 115 -15.82 1.57 2.23
N GLU A 116 -16.75 1.32 3.14
CA GLU A 116 -16.93 2.10 4.38
C GLU A 116 -15.71 2.07 5.32
N SER A 117 -14.89 1.01 5.25
CA SER A 117 -13.66 0.85 6.03
C SER A 117 -12.45 1.60 5.44
N VAL A 118 -12.62 2.27 4.29
CA VAL A 118 -11.58 3.04 3.61
C VAL A 118 -11.74 4.52 3.87
N ARG A 119 -10.67 5.17 4.29
CA ARG A 119 -10.60 6.64 4.38
C ARG A 119 -9.45 7.18 3.55
N VAL A 120 -9.67 8.30 2.89
CA VAL A 120 -8.66 9.01 2.11
C VAL A 120 -8.05 10.14 2.94
N ILE A 121 -6.73 10.19 3.03
CA ILE A 121 -5.99 11.21 3.76
C ILE A 121 -5.10 11.97 2.78
N ARG A 122 -5.44 13.24 2.52
CA ARG A 122 -4.62 14.09 1.67
C ARG A 122 -3.43 14.66 2.45
N HIS A 123 -2.35 13.90 2.50
CA HIS A 123 -1.13 14.27 3.22
C HIS A 123 0.12 13.69 2.56
N ARG A 124 1.27 14.33 2.82
CA ARG A 124 2.57 13.70 2.58
C ARG A 124 2.91 12.80 3.75
N ALA A 125 3.38 11.57 3.49
CA ALA A 125 3.72 10.61 4.55
C ALA A 125 4.83 11.11 5.49
N GLU A 126 5.71 11.97 4.98
CA GLU A 126 6.77 12.63 5.77
C GLU A 126 6.28 13.81 6.62
N ASN A 127 5.01 14.18 6.56
CA ASN A 127 4.49 15.33 7.31
C ASN A 127 4.41 15.02 8.82
N PRO A 128 5.00 15.85 9.71
CA PRO A 128 4.94 15.65 11.17
C PRO A 128 3.52 15.52 11.73
N GLY A 129 2.54 16.26 11.19
CA GLY A 129 1.15 16.19 11.63
C GLY A 129 0.48 14.82 11.40
N ALA A 130 0.85 14.11 10.35
CA ALA A 130 0.37 12.75 10.10
C ALA A 130 0.95 11.73 11.10
N ARG A 131 2.13 12.01 11.67
CA ARG A 131 2.81 11.12 12.63
C ARG A 131 2.13 11.07 13.99
N GLU A 132 1.49 12.18 14.40
CA GLU A 132 0.86 12.29 15.73
C GLU A 132 -0.48 11.55 15.79
N GLN A 133 -1.08 11.25 14.64
CA GLN A 133 -2.44 10.70 14.55
C GLN A 133 -2.49 9.22 14.15
N ALA A 134 -1.37 8.61 13.79
CA ALA A 134 -1.36 7.31 13.17
C ALA A 134 -0.61 6.25 13.99
N GLU A 135 -1.34 5.24 14.45
CA GLU A 135 -0.80 4.01 15.02
C GLU A 135 -1.34 2.83 14.21
N PHE A 136 -0.70 2.57 13.05
CA PHE A 136 -1.08 1.48 12.17
C PHE A 136 -0.35 0.19 12.54
N ASP A 137 -1.05 -0.93 12.37
CA ASP A 137 -0.46 -2.26 12.48
C ASP A 137 0.45 -2.54 11.30
N TYR A 138 0.01 -2.11 10.11
CA TYR A 138 0.73 -2.27 8.86
C TYR A 138 0.80 -0.95 8.09
N VAL A 139 1.92 -0.75 7.41
CA VAL A 139 2.07 0.29 6.38
C VAL A 139 2.46 -0.38 5.09
N THR A 140 1.65 -0.20 4.06
CA THR A 140 1.91 -0.73 2.73
C THR A 140 2.29 0.38 1.75
N SER A 141 2.99 0.02 0.69
CA SER A 141 3.33 0.91 -0.42
C SER A 141 3.68 0.12 -1.67
N ARG A 142 3.46 0.74 -2.84
CA ARG A 142 3.79 0.15 -4.14
C ARG A 142 4.36 1.21 -5.08
N ALA A 143 5.51 0.94 -5.70
CA ALA A 143 6.13 1.76 -6.75
C ALA A 143 6.31 3.26 -6.41
N VAL A 144 6.49 3.61 -5.12
CA VAL A 144 6.55 5.00 -4.66
C VAL A 144 7.97 5.53 -4.57
N ALA A 145 8.88 4.77 -3.93
CA ALA A 145 10.25 5.21 -3.67
C ALA A 145 11.19 4.03 -3.35
N SER A 146 12.48 4.32 -3.18
CA SER A 146 13.49 3.39 -2.66
C SER A 146 13.22 3.02 -1.19
N LEU A 147 13.76 1.87 -0.74
CA LEU A 147 13.49 1.34 0.61
C LEU A 147 13.92 2.29 1.73
N ASP A 148 15.00 3.04 1.55
CA ASP A 148 15.46 4.03 2.55
C ASP A 148 14.40 5.13 2.78
N LYS A 149 13.81 5.66 1.71
CA LYS A 149 12.73 6.65 1.80
C LYS A 149 11.46 6.06 2.37
N LEU A 150 11.05 4.88 1.85
CA LEU A 150 9.85 4.19 2.36
C LEU A 150 9.96 3.90 3.84
N THR A 151 11.13 3.46 4.32
CA THR A 151 11.36 3.22 5.75
C THR A 151 11.19 4.51 6.57
N ARG A 152 11.77 5.63 6.09
CA ARG A 152 11.62 6.94 6.77
C ARG A 152 10.17 7.40 6.86
N TRP A 153 9.36 7.12 5.85
CA TRP A 153 7.96 7.53 5.79
C TRP A 153 7.05 6.57 6.57
N SER A 154 7.32 5.27 6.51
CA SER A 154 6.46 4.23 7.07
C SER A 154 6.64 4.05 8.57
N LEU A 155 7.90 4.02 9.07
CA LEU A 155 8.15 3.73 10.48
C LEU A 155 7.44 4.69 11.45
N PRO A 156 7.38 6.02 11.20
CA PRO A 156 6.64 6.92 12.08
C PRO A 156 5.13 6.64 12.15
N LEU A 157 4.55 6.04 11.11
CA LEU A 157 3.13 5.70 11.03
C LEU A 157 2.79 4.38 11.73
N LEU A 158 3.77 3.48 11.84
CA LEU A 158 3.59 2.18 12.47
C LEU A 158 3.58 2.30 14.00
N ARG A 159 2.77 1.49 14.66
CA ARG A 159 2.90 1.24 16.10
C ARG A 159 4.22 0.47 16.40
N PRO A 160 4.66 0.41 17.66
CA PRO A 160 5.71 -0.53 18.06
C PRO A 160 5.36 -1.95 17.59
N ASP A 161 6.34 -2.67 17.06
CA ASP A 161 6.21 -4.00 16.44
C ASP A 161 5.32 -4.05 15.18
N GLY A 162 4.83 -2.92 14.68
CA GLY A 162 4.11 -2.82 13.41
C GLY A 162 5.00 -3.16 12.21
N ILE A 163 4.40 -3.47 11.08
CA ILE A 163 5.07 -4.05 9.92
C ILE A 163 4.91 -3.17 8.68
N MET A 164 6.02 -2.85 8.03
CA MET A 164 6.03 -2.27 6.69
C MET A 164 6.01 -3.39 5.64
N LEU A 165 5.11 -3.29 4.67
CA LEU A 165 4.94 -4.19 3.53
C LEU A 165 5.18 -3.39 2.24
N ALA A 166 6.38 -3.44 1.68
CA ALA A 166 6.70 -2.73 0.44
C ALA A 166 6.66 -3.69 -0.75
N LEU A 167 5.67 -3.50 -1.65
CA LEU A 167 5.64 -4.23 -2.91
C LEU A 167 6.75 -3.71 -3.82
N LYS A 168 7.59 -4.62 -4.26
CA LYS A 168 8.78 -4.35 -5.07
C LYS A 168 8.85 -5.26 -6.29
N GLY A 169 9.67 -4.87 -7.28
CA GLY A 169 10.00 -5.70 -8.42
C GLY A 169 11.27 -6.54 -8.19
N ASP A 170 11.91 -6.93 -9.28
CA ASP A 170 13.07 -7.84 -9.32
C ASP A 170 14.29 -7.35 -8.52
N ARG A 171 14.41 -6.05 -8.28
CA ARG A 171 15.50 -5.44 -7.50
C ARG A 171 15.28 -5.46 -5.99
N ALA A 172 14.21 -6.09 -5.48
CA ALA A 172 13.86 -6.07 -4.06
C ALA A 172 15.01 -6.53 -3.16
N GLN A 173 15.68 -7.64 -3.50
CA GLN A 173 16.82 -8.16 -2.73
C GLN A 173 18.00 -7.17 -2.75
N ALA A 174 18.34 -6.64 -3.91
CA ALA A 174 19.42 -5.66 -4.04
C ALA A 174 19.15 -4.39 -3.21
N GLU A 175 17.90 -3.92 -3.17
CA GLU A 175 17.52 -2.78 -2.32
C GLU A 175 17.61 -3.12 -0.81
N VAL A 176 17.26 -4.34 -0.40
CA VAL A 176 17.42 -4.78 1.01
C VAL A 176 18.91 -4.82 1.38
N ASP A 177 19.76 -5.36 0.52
CA ASP A 177 21.21 -5.45 0.75
C ASP A 177 21.85 -4.05 0.82
N GLU A 178 21.44 -3.14 -0.06
CA GLU A 178 21.92 -1.76 -0.13
C GLU A 178 21.48 -0.92 1.07
N HIS A 179 20.21 -1.03 1.46
CA HIS A 179 19.61 -0.13 2.44
C HIS A 179 19.43 -0.74 3.84
N GLY A 180 19.73 -2.04 4.04
CA GLY A 180 19.47 -2.76 5.29
C GLY A 180 20.12 -2.11 6.53
N ARG A 181 21.36 -1.61 6.41
CA ARG A 181 22.03 -0.90 7.54
C ARG A 181 21.30 0.39 7.90
N LEU A 182 20.84 1.14 6.91
CA LEU A 182 20.08 2.37 7.13
C LEU A 182 18.71 2.04 7.75
N MET A 183 18.01 1.03 7.24
CA MET A 183 16.74 0.57 7.80
C MET A 183 16.88 0.20 9.28
N ALA A 184 17.93 -0.55 9.64
CA ALA A 184 18.27 -0.89 11.04
C ALA A 184 18.52 0.37 11.88
N SER A 185 19.28 1.35 11.36
CA SER A 185 19.55 2.61 12.09
C SER A 185 18.29 3.46 12.29
N LEU A 186 17.28 3.29 11.46
CA LEU A 186 15.98 3.95 11.59
C LEU A 186 15.03 3.21 12.55
N GLY A 187 15.39 1.99 12.98
CA GLY A 187 14.63 1.20 13.95
C GLY A 187 13.91 -0.02 13.38
N VAL A 188 14.27 -0.47 12.19
CA VAL A 188 13.86 -1.79 11.69
C VAL A 188 14.68 -2.85 12.43
N VAL A 189 14.02 -3.82 13.04
CA VAL A 189 14.68 -4.92 13.79
C VAL A 189 14.70 -6.23 13.04
N ASP A 190 13.88 -6.37 12.01
CA ASP A 190 13.83 -7.53 11.14
C ASP A 190 13.36 -7.10 9.75
N ALA A 191 14.07 -7.52 8.71
CA ALA A 191 13.70 -7.27 7.32
C ALA A 191 13.96 -8.51 6.47
N LYS A 192 12.94 -8.93 5.72
CA LYS A 192 13.04 -10.09 4.82
C LYS A 192 12.21 -9.88 3.57
N MET A 193 12.54 -10.61 2.52
CA MET A 193 11.76 -10.68 1.30
C MET A 193 10.81 -11.87 1.35
N MET A 194 9.57 -11.67 0.92
CA MET A 194 8.55 -12.72 0.81
C MET A 194 7.93 -12.72 -0.58
N ARG A 195 7.40 -13.87 -0.97
CA ARG A 195 6.61 -14.05 -2.19
C ARG A 195 5.17 -14.33 -1.79
N CYS A 196 4.23 -13.55 -2.36
CA CYS A 196 2.80 -13.66 -2.09
C CYS A 196 2.05 -13.98 -3.37
N GLY A 197 0.92 -14.68 -3.25
CA GLY A 197 0.11 -15.08 -4.40
C GLY A 197 0.74 -16.19 -5.24
N VAL A 198 1.58 -17.04 -4.65
CA VAL A 198 2.33 -18.09 -5.36
C VAL A 198 1.43 -19.12 -6.05
N GLU A 199 0.18 -19.26 -5.60
CA GLU A 199 -0.79 -20.22 -6.14
C GLU A 199 -1.53 -19.69 -7.37
N TYR A 200 -1.51 -18.34 -7.61
CA TYR A 200 -2.34 -17.72 -8.64
C TYR A 200 -1.66 -16.59 -9.42
N LEU A 201 -0.43 -16.21 -9.07
CA LEU A 201 0.38 -15.21 -9.80
C LEU A 201 1.64 -15.82 -10.36
N ASP A 202 1.93 -15.52 -11.63
CA ASP A 202 3.19 -15.83 -12.28
C ASP A 202 3.74 -14.58 -13.00
N PRO A 203 4.82 -13.95 -12.49
CA PRO A 203 5.51 -14.24 -11.22
C PRO A 203 4.71 -13.79 -9.98
N PRO A 204 4.95 -14.44 -8.81
CA PRO A 204 4.36 -14.02 -7.55
C PRO A 204 4.75 -12.59 -7.15
N ALA A 205 3.91 -11.93 -6.37
CA ALA A 205 4.21 -10.61 -5.83
C ALA A 205 5.41 -10.66 -4.89
N THR A 206 6.39 -9.77 -5.11
CA THR A 206 7.57 -9.65 -4.25
C THR A 206 7.33 -8.56 -3.21
N VAL A 207 7.46 -8.89 -1.93
CA VAL A 207 7.20 -8.00 -0.81
C VAL A 207 8.41 -7.94 0.11
N VAL A 208 8.90 -6.73 0.40
CA VAL A 208 9.84 -6.53 1.52
C VAL A 208 9.01 -6.30 2.78
N VAL A 209 9.18 -7.20 3.73
CA VAL A 209 8.54 -7.19 5.04
C VAL A 209 9.55 -6.66 6.05
N ALA A 210 9.27 -5.53 6.71
CA ALA A 210 10.18 -4.93 7.66
C ALA A 210 9.43 -4.57 8.96
N ARG A 211 9.89 -5.10 10.10
CA ARG A 211 9.26 -4.89 11.40
C ARG A 211 9.92 -3.72 12.13
N ARG A 212 9.09 -2.81 12.65
CA ARG A 212 9.51 -1.73 13.54
C ARG A 212 9.82 -2.27 14.93
N GLY A 213 10.96 -1.89 15.52
CA GLY A 213 11.29 -2.20 16.90
C GLY A 213 10.47 -1.40 17.91
N ALA A 214 10.35 -1.93 19.14
CA ALA A 214 9.58 -1.32 20.23
C ALA A 214 10.20 -0.02 20.78
N GLU A 215 11.52 0.21 20.67
CA GLU A 215 12.26 1.22 21.42
C GLU A 215 12.25 2.66 20.87
N LEU A 216 11.67 2.94 19.71
CA LEU A 216 11.74 4.28 19.08
C LEU A 216 10.99 5.40 19.82
N ARG A 217 10.15 5.11 20.81
CA ARG A 217 9.43 6.15 21.59
C ARG A 217 10.34 6.97 22.53
N GLN A 218 11.56 6.49 22.90
CA GLN A 218 12.39 7.17 23.91
C GLN A 218 13.42 8.17 23.35
N GLN A 219 13.85 8.03 22.09
CA GLN A 219 14.91 8.92 21.56
C GLN A 219 14.43 10.29 21.06
N GLN A 220 13.13 10.51 20.88
CA GLN A 220 12.59 11.79 20.40
C GLN A 220 12.16 12.76 21.52
N ARG A 221 12.24 12.37 22.81
CA ARG A 221 11.95 13.22 23.97
C ARG A 221 13.21 13.66 24.71
N LYS A 222 14.21 14.23 24.03
CA LYS A 222 15.17 15.09 24.75
C LYS A 222 14.54 16.48 24.89
N PRO A 223 14.23 16.95 26.10
CA PRO A 223 13.78 18.32 26.31
C PRO A 223 14.90 19.27 25.87
N ALA A 224 14.54 20.28 25.10
CA ALA A 224 15.45 21.40 24.81
C ALA A 224 15.98 21.93 26.15
N GLY A 225 17.29 21.79 26.38
CA GLY A 225 17.94 22.22 27.57
C GLY A 225 17.64 23.69 27.82
N ARG A 226 17.10 23.99 29.01
CA ARG A 226 17.09 25.33 29.59
C ARG A 226 18.53 25.86 29.56
N ARG A 227 18.81 26.79 28.64
CA ARG A 227 19.95 27.68 28.80
C ARG A 227 19.61 28.59 29.99
N GLY A 228 20.18 28.28 31.12
CA GLY A 228 20.21 29.15 32.26
C GLY A 228 21.01 30.41 31.94
N ARG A 229 20.61 31.47 32.58
CA ARG A 229 21.17 32.82 32.55
C ARG A 229 22.66 32.88 32.83
#